data_35c767b3759a2ea8914ddea1a31c9a0b
#
_entry.id   35c767b3759a2ea8914ddea1a31c9a0b
#
_cell.length_a   1.000
_cell.length_b   1.000
_cell.length_c   1.000
_cell.angle_alpha   90.00
_cell.angle_beta   90.00
_cell.angle_gamma   90.00
#
_symmetry.space_group_name_H-M   'P 1'
#
loop_
_entity.id
_entity.type
_entity.pdbx_description
1 polymer ?
#
loop_
_entity_poly.entity_id
_entity_poly.type
_entity_poly.pdbx_seq_one_letter_code
_entity_poly.pdbx_strand_id
1 'polypeptide(L)'
;MAGPPDENDESWQQRTHVIRMGPIVRPKAAGGDCLVIIYARNTSNLGKRFVLDGAAGPCWVGRGSDNQIVLESDTCSRKHANFESREETWWVVDNNSTNGTYVNDEPAQRTALKRGDHIKIGDTIFKYLAGTDVEAEFVETIREVMMRDGLTQAYNRRHLTEQIEKELHRARRYHRPLGLVMFDLDHFKRVNDTFGHLAGDYVLRETAGLVRERTPAESIFARYGGEEFALLMPETPLEDAVTLAESIRAGIEGHQFTFDGHLIPVTVSIGVALASEAMQTADEFIKVSDQKLYAAKHGGRNRVVS
;
A
#
# COMPACT_ATOMS: atom_id res chain seq x y z
N MET A 1 25.22 -46.00 26.84
CA MET A 1 25.63 -45.63 25.47
C MET A 1 24.39 -45.06 24.80
N ALA A 2 24.28 -43.79 24.83
CA ALA A 2 23.22 -43.03 24.12
C ALA A 2 23.83 -42.52 22.81
N GLY A 3 23.20 -42.86 21.67
CA GLY A 3 23.62 -42.42 20.35
C GLY A 3 23.37 -40.93 20.12
N PRO A 4 24.05 -40.32 19.13
CA PRO A 4 23.92 -38.90 18.87
C PRO A 4 22.53 -38.54 18.31
N PRO A 5 22.06 -37.32 18.54
CA PRO A 5 20.76 -36.88 18.04
C PRO A 5 20.76 -36.68 16.51
N ASP A 6 19.63 -37.03 15.90
CA ASP A 6 19.33 -36.93 14.47
C ASP A 6 19.44 -35.49 13.98
N GLU A 7 20.35 -35.28 13.05
CA GLU A 7 20.44 -34.04 12.24
C GLU A 7 19.45 -34.13 11.08
N ASN A 8 18.18 -33.82 11.28
CA ASN A 8 17.22 -33.49 10.17
C ASN A 8 15.93 -32.93 10.73
N ASP A 9 16.01 -31.71 11.29
CA ASP A 9 14.81 -30.89 11.49
C ASP A 9 14.90 -29.65 10.58
N GLU A 10 14.53 -29.86 9.30
CA GLU A 10 14.44 -28.81 8.26
C GLU A 10 13.12 -28.03 8.32
N SER A 11 12.62 -27.66 9.48
CA SER A 11 11.33 -26.95 9.59
C SER A 11 11.41 -25.41 9.56
N TRP A 12 12.59 -24.82 9.29
CA TRP A 12 12.76 -23.34 9.27
C TRP A 12 13.09 -22.74 7.90
N GLN A 13 12.71 -23.40 6.81
CA GLN A 13 12.75 -22.74 5.50
C GLN A 13 11.57 -21.78 5.37
N GLN A 14 11.73 -20.57 5.92
CA GLN A 14 10.94 -19.42 5.51
C GLN A 14 11.00 -19.34 3.99
N ARG A 15 9.87 -19.56 3.34
CA ARG A 15 9.72 -19.41 1.89
C ARG A 15 9.90 -17.94 1.53
N THR A 16 11.14 -17.55 1.28
CA THR A 16 11.42 -16.34 0.49
C THR A 16 10.77 -16.57 -0.86
N HIS A 17 9.65 -15.93 -1.13
CA HIS A 17 9.08 -15.90 -2.47
C HIS A 17 10.03 -15.13 -3.37
N VAL A 18 10.96 -15.84 -3.98
CA VAL A 18 11.73 -15.33 -5.11
C VAL A 18 10.71 -15.11 -6.22
N ILE A 19 10.38 -13.84 -6.50
CA ILE A 19 9.68 -13.48 -7.71
C ILE A 19 10.60 -13.92 -8.86
N ARG A 20 10.36 -15.09 -9.44
CA ARG A 20 10.95 -15.45 -10.72
C ARG A 20 10.31 -14.50 -11.74
N MET A 21 11.00 -13.42 -12.04
CA MET A 21 10.70 -12.69 -13.27
C MET A 21 10.83 -13.69 -14.42
N GLY A 22 9.72 -14.01 -15.06
CA GLY A 22 9.73 -14.73 -16.31
C GLY A 22 10.64 -14.01 -17.32
N PRO A 23 11.06 -14.68 -18.42
CA PRO A 23 11.92 -14.05 -19.39
C PRO A 23 11.34 -12.68 -19.75
N ILE A 24 12.18 -11.62 -19.62
CA ILE A 24 11.82 -10.27 -20.05
C ILE A 24 11.58 -10.40 -21.56
N VAL A 25 10.33 -10.60 -21.94
CA VAL A 25 9.92 -10.45 -23.34
C VAL A 25 10.11 -8.97 -23.60
N ARG A 26 11.19 -8.61 -24.31
CA ARG A 26 11.38 -7.24 -24.81
C ARG A 26 10.16 -6.94 -25.68
N PRO A 27 9.24 -6.07 -25.25
CA PRO A 27 8.12 -5.70 -26.11
C PRO A 27 8.75 -5.03 -27.34
N LYS A 28 8.26 -5.40 -28.51
CA LYS A 28 8.52 -4.68 -29.75
C LYS A 28 8.18 -3.22 -29.48
N ALA A 29 9.14 -2.31 -29.73
CA ALA A 29 8.96 -0.89 -29.56
C ALA A 29 7.74 -0.41 -30.38
N ALA A 30 6.62 -0.27 -29.73
CA ALA A 30 5.45 0.43 -30.20
C ALA A 30 4.99 1.26 -28.98
N GLY A 31 5.39 2.54 -28.97
CA GLY A 31 4.98 3.51 -27.98
C GLY A 31 3.46 3.71 -28.07
N GLY A 32 2.70 2.83 -27.46
CA GLY A 32 1.26 2.92 -27.33
C GLY A 32 0.88 3.18 -25.87
N ASP A 33 -0.17 3.95 -25.68
CA ASP A 33 -0.76 4.17 -24.37
C ASP A 33 -1.04 2.85 -23.65
N CYS A 34 -0.85 2.81 -22.35
CA CYS A 34 -1.05 1.59 -21.59
C CYS A 34 -1.54 1.82 -20.17
N LEU A 35 -2.05 0.74 -19.59
CA LEU A 35 -2.42 0.65 -18.18
C LEU A 35 -1.41 -0.22 -17.45
N VAL A 36 -1.00 0.19 -16.26
CA VAL A 36 -0.13 -0.59 -15.37
C VAL A 36 -0.83 -0.81 -14.04
N ILE A 37 -0.93 -2.05 -13.58
CA ILE A 37 -1.47 -2.33 -12.25
C ILE A 37 -0.47 -1.87 -11.20
N ILE A 38 -0.87 -0.87 -10.40
CA ILE A 38 -0.06 -0.32 -9.30
C ILE A 38 -0.52 -0.81 -7.93
N TYR A 39 -1.75 -1.35 -7.84
CA TYR A 39 -2.29 -1.99 -6.66
C TYR A 39 -3.27 -3.10 -7.05
N ALA A 40 -3.17 -4.24 -6.38
CA ALA A 40 -4.14 -5.32 -6.43
C ALA A 40 -4.01 -6.17 -5.15
N ARG A 41 -5.11 -6.75 -4.66
CA ARG A 41 -5.05 -7.70 -3.52
C ARG A 41 -4.22 -8.92 -3.85
N ASN A 42 -4.34 -9.43 -5.07
CA ASN A 42 -3.43 -10.43 -5.59
C ASN A 42 -2.18 -9.74 -6.14
N THR A 43 -1.13 -9.73 -5.33
CA THR A 43 0.15 -9.05 -5.66
C THR A 43 0.88 -9.63 -6.87
N SER A 44 0.50 -10.83 -7.36
CA SER A 44 1.09 -11.40 -8.58
C SER A 44 0.78 -10.61 -9.85
N ASN A 45 -0.20 -9.72 -9.79
CA ASN A 45 -0.59 -8.85 -10.90
C ASN A 45 0.07 -7.46 -10.85
N LEU A 46 0.79 -7.11 -9.76
CA LEU A 46 1.46 -5.82 -9.66
C LEU A 46 2.49 -5.62 -10.77
N GLY A 47 2.50 -4.43 -11.36
CA GLY A 47 3.38 -4.07 -12.46
C GLY A 47 2.98 -4.65 -13.83
N LYS A 48 1.91 -5.43 -13.91
CA LYS A 48 1.41 -5.96 -15.18
C LYS A 48 0.93 -4.82 -16.07
N ARG A 49 1.45 -4.80 -17.31
CA ARG A 49 1.16 -3.80 -18.33
C ARG A 49 0.14 -4.31 -19.33
N PHE A 50 -0.82 -3.49 -19.70
CA PHE A 50 -1.79 -3.73 -20.77
C PHE A 50 -1.71 -2.59 -21.79
N VAL A 51 -1.27 -2.89 -22.99
CA VAL A 51 -1.20 -1.91 -24.07
C VAL A 51 -2.63 -1.69 -24.61
N LEU A 52 -3.00 -0.43 -24.75
CA LEU A 52 -4.28 -0.01 -25.30
C LEU A 52 -4.16 0.18 -26.81
N ASP A 53 -4.94 -0.56 -27.59
CA ASP A 53 -4.98 -0.45 -29.06
C ASP A 53 -6.32 0.11 -29.50
N GLY A 54 -6.33 1.38 -29.89
CA GLY A 54 -7.55 2.06 -30.33
C GLY A 54 -8.16 1.48 -31.62
N ALA A 55 -7.36 0.77 -32.44
CA ALA A 55 -7.85 0.12 -33.66
C ALA A 55 -8.59 -1.20 -33.37
N ALA A 56 -8.30 -1.85 -32.24
CA ALA A 56 -8.91 -3.11 -31.83
C ALA A 56 -10.33 -2.93 -31.22
N GLY A 57 -10.78 -1.68 -31.07
CA GLY A 57 -12.06 -1.38 -30.40
C GLY A 57 -11.91 -1.24 -28.88
N PRO A 58 -13.04 -1.23 -28.13
CA PRO A 58 -13.04 -1.08 -26.69
C PRO A 58 -12.32 -2.19 -25.95
N CYS A 59 -11.38 -1.85 -25.08
CA CYS A 59 -10.69 -2.79 -24.18
C CYS A 59 -11.54 -3.01 -22.92
N TRP A 60 -12.17 -4.18 -22.78
CA TRP A 60 -13.00 -4.53 -21.65
C TRP A 60 -12.20 -5.02 -20.46
N VAL A 61 -12.64 -4.62 -19.26
CA VAL A 61 -12.09 -5.04 -17.98
C VAL A 61 -13.21 -5.54 -17.07
N GLY A 62 -12.95 -6.61 -16.34
CA GLY A 62 -13.89 -7.19 -15.40
C GLY A 62 -13.48 -8.59 -14.96
N ARG A 63 -14.29 -9.24 -14.09
CA ARG A 63 -14.00 -10.60 -13.62
C ARG A 63 -14.41 -11.72 -14.60
N GLY A 64 -15.15 -11.38 -15.65
CA GLY A 64 -15.53 -12.34 -16.70
C GLY A 64 -14.32 -12.71 -17.57
N SER A 65 -14.21 -14.00 -17.92
CA SER A 65 -13.10 -14.52 -18.74
C SER A 65 -13.12 -14.06 -20.20
N ASP A 66 -14.20 -13.44 -20.64
CA ASP A 66 -14.38 -12.86 -21.97
C ASP A 66 -13.87 -11.41 -22.09
N ASN A 67 -13.28 -10.85 -21.03
CA ASN A 67 -12.64 -9.54 -21.08
C ASN A 67 -11.18 -9.61 -21.54
N GLN A 68 -10.67 -8.55 -22.16
CA GLN A 68 -9.26 -8.41 -22.47
C GLN A 68 -8.40 -8.26 -21.20
N ILE A 69 -8.96 -7.62 -20.16
CA ILE A 69 -8.32 -7.49 -18.84
C ILE A 69 -9.21 -8.22 -17.84
N VAL A 70 -8.77 -9.40 -17.42
CA VAL A 70 -9.50 -10.21 -16.43
C VAL A 70 -8.96 -9.90 -15.04
N LEU A 71 -9.86 -9.48 -14.14
CA LEU A 71 -9.59 -9.23 -12.73
C LEU A 71 -10.24 -10.30 -11.88
N GLU A 72 -9.44 -11.15 -11.23
CA GLU A 72 -9.90 -12.19 -10.31
C GLU A 72 -10.29 -11.59 -8.95
N SER A 73 -11.41 -10.85 -8.93
CA SER A 73 -11.89 -10.14 -7.74
C SER A 73 -13.40 -10.15 -7.65
N ASP A 74 -13.93 -10.49 -6.47
CA ASP A 74 -15.37 -10.47 -6.18
C ASP A 74 -15.94 -9.05 -6.11
N THR A 75 -15.08 -8.04 -5.93
CA THR A 75 -15.49 -6.63 -5.96
C THR A 75 -15.66 -6.11 -7.39
N CYS A 76 -15.30 -6.90 -8.40
CA CYS A 76 -15.38 -6.53 -9.80
C CYS A 76 -16.58 -7.19 -10.51
N SER A 77 -17.38 -6.44 -11.25
CA SER A 77 -18.46 -6.96 -12.08
C SER A 77 -17.92 -7.80 -13.25
N ARG A 78 -18.72 -8.70 -13.83
CA ARG A 78 -18.30 -9.54 -14.97
C ARG A 78 -17.77 -8.70 -16.12
N LYS A 79 -18.51 -7.68 -16.56
CA LYS A 79 -18.07 -6.58 -17.43
C LYS A 79 -18.19 -5.30 -16.63
N HIS A 80 -17.06 -4.82 -16.05
CA HIS A 80 -17.10 -3.73 -15.09
C HIS A 80 -17.00 -2.38 -15.79
N ALA A 81 -16.00 -2.23 -16.63
CA ALA A 81 -15.74 -1.01 -17.39
C ALA A 81 -15.09 -1.36 -18.74
N ASN A 82 -14.98 -0.37 -19.60
CA ASN A 82 -14.15 -0.47 -20.80
C ASN A 82 -13.33 0.80 -21.00
N PHE A 83 -12.25 0.65 -21.76
CA PHE A 83 -11.41 1.74 -22.22
C PHE A 83 -11.65 1.91 -23.72
N GLU A 84 -12.02 3.12 -24.16
CA GLU A 84 -12.28 3.42 -25.57
C GLU A 84 -11.46 4.64 -26.02
N SER A 85 -10.92 4.60 -27.25
CA SER A 85 -10.25 5.73 -27.87
C SER A 85 -11.25 6.54 -28.70
N ARG A 86 -11.27 7.86 -28.49
CA ARG A 86 -12.03 8.84 -29.32
C ARG A 86 -11.18 10.09 -29.54
N GLU A 87 -11.03 10.49 -30.76
CA GLU A 87 -10.29 11.71 -31.12
C GLU A 87 -8.90 11.76 -30.43
N GLU A 88 -8.14 10.63 -30.51
CA GLU A 88 -6.84 10.46 -29.89
C GLU A 88 -6.81 10.54 -28.36
N THR A 89 -7.96 10.56 -27.71
CA THR A 89 -8.08 10.57 -26.25
C THR A 89 -8.66 9.25 -25.77
N TRP A 90 -8.07 8.65 -24.74
CA TRP A 90 -8.63 7.49 -24.08
C TRP A 90 -9.64 7.90 -23.02
N TRP A 91 -10.71 7.13 -22.96
CA TRP A 91 -11.80 7.28 -22.02
C TRP A 91 -11.97 5.99 -21.24
N VAL A 92 -12.22 6.10 -19.95
CA VAL A 92 -12.80 4.99 -19.17
C VAL A 92 -14.29 5.18 -19.08
N VAL A 93 -15.05 4.10 -19.30
CA VAL A 93 -16.51 4.09 -19.24
C VAL A 93 -16.95 2.97 -18.30
N ASP A 94 -17.65 3.33 -17.24
CA ASP A 94 -18.26 2.37 -16.32
C ASP A 94 -19.46 1.69 -16.97
N ASN A 95 -19.56 0.38 -16.84
CA ASN A 95 -20.65 -0.40 -17.44
C ASN A 95 -21.76 -0.71 -16.42
N ASN A 96 -22.22 0.29 -15.68
CA ASN A 96 -23.18 0.15 -14.57
C ASN A 96 -22.70 -0.92 -13.58
N SER A 97 -21.44 -0.84 -13.20
CA SER A 97 -20.84 -1.80 -12.29
C SER A 97 -21.41 -1.67 -10.87
N THR A 98 -21.35 -2.75 -10.10
CA THR A 98 -21.93 -2.78 -8.75
C THR A 98 -21.21 -1.82 -7.80
N ASN A 99 -19.90 -1.71 -7.92
CA ASN A 99 -19.05 -0.92 -7.00
C ASN A 99 -18.52 0.38 -7.62
N GLY A 100 -18.89 0.67 -8.88
CA GLY A 100 -18.44 1.86 -9.60
C GLY A 100 -16.96 1.81 -10.04
N THR A 101 -16.66 2.66 -11.00
CA THR A 101 -15.29 2.97 -11.46
C THR A 101 -14.91 4.35 -10.95
N TYR A 102 -13.64 4.56 -10.57
CA TYR A 102 -13.16 5.84 -10.06
C TYR A 102 -11.90 6.25 -10.80
N VAL A 103 -11.75 7.56 -11.06
CA VAL A 103 -10.53 8.16 -11.59
C VAL A 103 -10.03 9.19 -10.59
N ASN A 104 -8.81 8.99 -10.06
CA ASN A 104 -8.22 9.83 -9.00
C ASN A 104 -9.18 10.01 -7.80
N ASP A 105 -9.79 8.89 -7.37
CA ASP A 105 -10.78 8.80 -6.29
C ASP A 105 -12.15 9.46 -6.55
N GLU A 106 -12.37 10.08 -7.73
CA GLU A 106 -13.65 10.63 -8.13
C GLU A 106 -14.46 9.60 -8.94
N PRO A 107 -15.78 9.46 -8.68
CA PRO A 107 -16.63 8.55 -9.44
C PRO A 107 -16.63 8.86 -10.94
N ALA A 108 -16.43 7.85 -11.76
CA ALA A 108 -16.30 7.98 -13.20
C ALA A 108 -17.36 7.13 -13.94
N GLN A 109 -18.41 7.76 -14.42
CA GLN A 109 -19.35 7.13 -15.37
C GLN A 109 -18.73 7.07 -16.78
N ARG A 110 -18.17 8.17 -17.22
CA ARG A 110 -17.40 8.30 -18.46
C ARG A 110 -16.42 9.46 -18.32
N THR A 111 -15.15 9.17 -18.26
CA THR A 111 -14.10 10.16 -17.96
C THR A 111 -12.95 10.04 -18.95
N ALA A 112 -12.53 11.18 -19.52
CA ALA A 112 -11.33 11.28 -20.35
C ALA A 112 -10.09 11.11 -19.49
N LEU A 113 -9.18 10.23 -19.90
CA LEU A 113 -7.96 9.92 -19.18
C LEU A 113 -6.85 10.90 -19.52
N LYS A 114 -6.11 11.31 -18.51
CA LYS A 114 -4.88 12.09 -18.60
C LYS A 114 -3.69 11.24 -18.14
N ARG A 115 -2.54 11.52 -18.70
CA ARG A 115 -1.28 10.89 -18.30
C ARG A 115 -1.12 10.92 -16.78
N GLY A 116 -0.85 9.76 -16.18
CA GLY A 116 -0.66 9.59 -14.74
C GLY A 116 -1.95 9.32 -13.95
N ASP A 117 -3.12 9.36 -14.57
CA ASP A 117 -4.39 9.08 -13.87
C ASP A 117 -4.39 7.68 -13.26
N HIS A 118 -4.93 7.60 -12.04
CA HIS A 118 -5.19 6.37 -11.32
C HIS A 118 -6.64 5.95 -11.53
N ILE A 119 -6.85 4.75 -12.08
CA ILE A 119 -8.19 4.21 -12.35
C ILE A 119 -8.44 3.05 -11.39
N LYS A 120 -9.38 3.21 -10.48
CA LYS A 120 -9.80 2.16 -9.54
C LYS A 120 -11.00 1.40 -10.09
N ILE A 121 -10.86 0.06 -10.19
CA ILE A 121 -11.89 -0.87 -10.64
C ILE A 121 -11.94 -2.02 -9.63
N GLY A 122 -12.99 -2.06 -8.80
CA GLY A 122 -13.04 -2.95 -7.65
C GLY A 122 -11.89 -2.67 -6.68
N ASP A 123 -11.11 -3.72 -6.36
CA ASP A 123 -9.90 -3.64 -5.49
C ASP A 123 -8.59 -3.55 -6.27
N THR A 124 -8.65 -3.21 -7.56
CA THR A 124 -7.47 -3.02 -8.43
C THR A 124 -7.35 -1.56 -8.83
N ILE A 125 -6.12 -1.02 -8.77
CA ILE A 125 -5.81 0.33 -9.24
C ILE A 125 -4.81 0.23 -10.38
N PHE A 126 -5.18 0.85 -11.49
CA PHE A 126 -4.32 1.04 -12.66
C PHE A 126 -3.76 2.45 -12.68
N LYS A 127 -2.55 2.63 -13.23
CA LYS A 127 -2.01 3.92 -13.66
C LYS A 127 -2.03 3.98 -15.19
N TYR A 128 -2.59 5.04 -15.74
CA TYR A 128 -2.61 5.26 -17.19
C TYR A 128 -1.34 5.97 -17.62
N LEU A 129 -0.61 5.38 -18.56
CA LEU A 129 0.63 5.92 -19.15
C LEU A 129 0.38 6.26 -20.61
N ALA A 130 0.76 7.47 -21.01
CA ALA A 130 0.54 8.00 -22.37
C ALA A 130 1.70 8.88 -22.84
N GLY A 131 1.86 8.98 -24.16
CA GLY A 131 2.82 9.88 -24.80
C GLY A 131 4.11 9.22 -25.29
N THR A 132 5.12 10.02 -25.61
CA THR A 132 6.34 9.59 -26.30
C THR A 132 7.32 8.81 -25.40
N ASP A 133 7.26 8.99 -24.08
CA ASP A 133 8.21 8.43 -23.13
C ASP A 133 7.60 7.34 -22.23
N VAL A 134 6.62 6.59 -22.76
CA VAL A 134 5.90 5.53 -22.01
C VAL A 134 6.85 4.51 -21.38
N GLU A 135 7.96 4.15 -22.04
CA GLU A 135 8.95 3.21 -21.50
C GLU A 135 9.67 3.78 -20.26
N ALA A 136 10.09 5.05 -20.30
CA ALA A 136 10.72 5.70 -19.17
C ALA A 136 9.74 5.85 -18.01
N GLU A 137 8.49 6.24 -18.29
CA GLU A 137 7.43 6.35 -17.30
C GLU A 137 7.04 4.97 -16.71
N PHE A 138 7.05 3.93 -17.52
CA PHE A 138 6.83 2.56 -17.05
C PHE A 138 7.91 2.12 -16.06
N VAL A 139 9.20 2.36 -16.39
CA VAL A 139 10.32 2.05 -15.47
C VAL A 139 10.17 2.80 -14.14
N GLU A 140 9.83 4.09 -14.17
CA GLU A 140 9.60 4.86 -12.95
C GLU A 140 8.37 4.36 -12.17
N THR A 141 7.29 4.02 -12.86
CA THR A 141 6.10 3.42 -12.24
C THR A 141 6.42 2.10 -11.54
N ILE A 142 7.21 1.23 -12.18
CA ILE A 142 7.68 -0.01 -11.54
C ILE A 142 8.52 0.29 -10.31
N ARG A 143 9.39 1.29 -10.36
CA ARG A 143 10.19 1.72 -9.22
C ARG A 143 9.30 2.21 -8.08
N GLU A 144 8.29 3.04 -8.36
CA GLU A 144 7.29 3.48 -7.38
C GLU A 144 6.56 2.30 -6.75
N VAL A 145 6.07 1.34 -7.55
CA VAL A 145 5.39 0.12 -7.06
C VAL A 145 6.30 -0.73 -6.18
N MET A 146 7.60 -0.79 -6.49
CA MET A 146 8.57 -1.51 -5.65
C MET A 146 8.83 -0.83 -4.31
N MET A 147 8.58 0.47 -4.16
CA MET A 147 8.87 1.27 -2.96
C MET A 147 7.61 1.65 -2.17
N ARG A 148 6.46 1.81 -2.82
CA ARG A 148 5.23 2.32 -2.21
C ARG A 148 4.13 1.26 -2.17
N ASP A 149 3.21 1.45 -1.23
CA ASP A 149 1.92 0.76 -1.20
C ASP A 149 0.95 1.47 -2.16
N GLY A 150 0.44 0.73 -3.14
CA GLY A 150 -0.38 1.30 -4.22
C GLY A 150 -1.73 1.85 -3.74
N LEU A 151 -2.27 1.37 -2.60
CA LEU A 151 -3.52 1.86 -2.04
C LEU A 151 -3.33 3.18 -1.29
N THR A 152 -2.37 3.21 -0.38
CA THR A 152 -2.19 4.31 0.57
C THR A 152 -1.12 5.31 0.14
N GLN A 153 -0.30 4.98 -0.85
CA GLN A 153 0.84 5.76 -1.32
C GLN A 153 1.92 6.02 -0.23
N ALA A 154 1.80 5.38 0.93
CA ALA A 154 2.87 5.27 1.90
C ALA A 154 4.00 4.38 1.35
N TYR A 155 5.19 4.44 1.91
CA TYR A 155 6.21 3.45 1.57
C TYR A 155 5.72 2.04 1.94
N ASN A 156 6.21 1.01 1.27
CA ASN A 156 5.90 -0.36 1.63
C ASN A 156 6.88 -0.90 2.70
N ARG A 157 6.54 -2.06 3.26
CA ARG A 157 7.35 -2.74 4.30
C ARG A 157 8.80 -2.92 3.88
N ARG A 158 9.05 -3.34 2.64
CA ARG A 158 10.41 -3.59 2.14
C ARG A 158 11.25 -2.32 2.19
N HIS A 159 10.75 -1.23 1.65
CA HIS A 159 11.44 0.05 1.66
C HIS A 159 11.70 0.53 3.10
N LEU A 160 10.71 0.42 3.99
CA LEU A 160 10.87 0.75 5.40
C LEU A 160 12.03 -0.03 6.05
N THR A 161 12.07 -1.36 5.88
CA THR A 161 13.12 -2.21 6.46
C THR A 161 14.51 -1.80 5.97
N GLU A 162 14.66 -1.54 4.66
CA GLU A 162 15.91 -1.05 4.08
C GLU A 162 16.34 0.32 4.66
N GLN A 163 15.38 1.20 4.95
CA GLN A 163 15.67 2.51 5.55
C GLN A 163 15.99 2.39 7.05
N ILE A 164 15.31 1.53 7.79
CA ILE A 164 15.63 1.28 9.21
C ILE A 164 17.09 0.83 9.34
N GLU A 165 17.56 -0.10 8.52
CA GLU A 165 18.96 -0.57 8.57
C GLU A 165 19.95 0.57 8.33
N LYS A 166 19.70 1.41 7.31
CA LYS A 166 20.55 2.57 7.01
C LYS A 166 20.59 3.59 8.17
N GLU A 167 19.40 3.92 8.69
CA GLU A 167 19.30 4.92 9.76
C GLU A 167 19.80 4.38 11.11
N LEU A 168 19.69 3.08 11.40
CA LEU A 168 20.36 2.47 12.57
C LEU A 168 21.89 2.61 12.50
N HIS A 169 22.47 2.36 11.33
CA HIS A 169 23.92 2.57 11.13
C HIS A 169 24.31 4.03 11.31
N ARG A 170 23.50 4.95 10.78
CA ARG A 170 23.73 6.39 10.90
C ARG A 170 23.58 6.88 12.33
N ALA A 171 22.50 6.49 13.02
CA ALA A 171 22.21 6.85 14.40
C ALA A 171 23.35 6.43 15.35
N ARG A 172 23.86 5.20 15.22
CA ARG A 172 25.00 4.70 15.99
C ARG A 172 26.30 5.49 15.68
N ARG A 173 26.59 5.72 14.39
CA ARG A 173 27.82 6.43 13.99
C ARG A 173 27.89 7.85 14.54
N TYR A 174 26.76 8.55 14.57
CA TYR A 174 26.69 9.95 14.94
C TYR A 174 26.08 10.20 16.32
N HIS A 175 25.76 9.13 17.08
CA HIS A 175 25.09 9.19 18.38
C HIS A 175 23.83 10.04 18.38
N ARG A 176 23.00 9.89 17.33
CA ARG A 176 21.74 10.60 17.17
C ARG A 176 20.55 9.72 17.51
N PRO A 177 19.49 10.25 18.13
CA PRO A 177 18.31 9.49 18.43
C PRO A 177 17.62 9.03 17.12
N LEU A 178 16.99 7.86 17.18
CA LEU A 178 16.18 7.31 16.07
C LEU A 178 14.93 6.70 16.67
N GLY A 179 13.77 7.28 16.35
CA GLY A 179 12.47 6.81 16.78
C GLY A 179 11.82 5.87 15.76
N LEU A 180 11.08 4.88 16.24
CA LEU A 180 10.19 4.04 15.43
C LEU A 180 8.83 3.98 16.10
N VAL A 181 7.80 4.37 15.36
CA VAL A 181 6.39 4.31 15.75
C VAL A 181 5.73 3.22 14.92
N MET A 182 5.15 2.21 15.57
CA MET A 182 4.31 1.19 14.93
C MET A 182 2.87 1.40 15.38
N PHE A 183 1.91 1.36 14.47
CA PHE A 183 0.50 1.49 14.82
C PHE A 183 -0.41 0.64 13.94
N ASP A 184 -1.58 0.34 14.48
CA ASP A 184 -2.56 -0.58 13.90
C ASP A 184 -3.96 -0.03 14.13
N LEU A 185 -4.80 -0.10 13.11
CA LEU A 185 -6.19 0.31 13.17
C LEU A 185 -7.00 -0.65 14.05
N ASP A 186 -7.51 -0.15 15.18
CA ASP A 186 -8.27 -0.95 16.12
C ASP A 186 -9.52 -1.53 15.46
N HIS A 187 -9.70 -2.84 15.62
CA HIS A 187 -10.89 -3.56 15.11
C HIS A 187 -11.13 -3.44 13.60
N PHE A 188 -10.10 -3.22 12.78
CA PHE A 188 -10.24 -3.01 11.33
C PHE A 188 -10.97 -4.16 10.61
N LYS A 189 -10.78 -5.40 11.07
CA LYS A 189 -11.56 -6.53 10.55
C LYS A 189 -13.07 -6.29 10.68
N ARG A 190 -13.53 -5.71 11.81
CA ARG A 190 -14.94 -5.38 12.00
C ARG A 190 -15.43 -4.32 11.01
N VAL A 191 -14.59 -3.36 10.64
CA VAL A 191 -14.91 -2.38 9.58
C VAL A 191 -15.17 -3.10 8.27
N ASN A 192 -14.26 -4.00 7.85
CA ASN A 192 -14.45 -4.79 6.63
C ASN A 192 -15.71 -5.69 6.68
N ASP A 193 -15.93 -6.35 7.82
CA ASP A 193 -17.07 -7.29 7.98
C ASP A 193 -18.42 -6.54 7.99
N THR A 194 -18.45 -5.29 8.48
CA THR A 194 -19.68 -4.49 8.62
C THR A 194 -19.99 -3.63 7.39
N PHE A 195 -18.97 -2.96 6.82
CA PHE A 195 -19.14 -1.98 5.76
C PHE A 195 -18.54 -2.40 4.42
N GLY A 196 -17.96 -3.60 4.37
CA GLY A 196 -17.34 -4.14 3.18
C GLY A 196 -15.90 -3.65 2.97
N HIS A 197 -15.20 -4.35 2.10
CA HIS A 197 -13.78 -4.12 1.83
C HIS A 197 -13.49 -2.74 1.19
N LEU A 198 -14.43 -2.17 0.45
CA LEU A 198 -14.25 -0.85 -0.15
C LEU A 198 -14.23 0.25 0.91
N ALA A 199 -15.06 0.10 1.96
CA ALA A 199 -15.03 0.99 3.12
C ALA A 199 -13.72 0.85 3.90
N GLY A 200 -13.20 -0.38 4.05
CA GLY A 200 -11.87 -0.62 4.63
C GLY A 200 -10.75 0.04 3.83
N ASP A 201 -10.78 -0.08 2.50
CA ASP A 201 -9.81 0.58 1.63
C ASP A 201 -9.88 2.11 1.74
N TYR A 202 -11.09 2.67 1.85
CA TYR A 202 -11.29 4.09 2.12
C TYR A 202 -10.66 4.50 3.47
N VAL A 203 -10.97 3.77 4.55
CA VAL A 203 -10.40 4.05 5.89
C VAL A 203 -8.88 4.01 5.87
N LEU A 204 -8.27 3.05 5.18
CA LEU A 204 -6.80 2.98 5.05
C LEU A 204 -6.22 4.19 4.31
N ARG A 205 -6.85 4.65 3.23
CA ARG A 205 -6.40 5.84 2.48
C ARG A 205 -6.51 7.12 3.31
N GLU A 206 -7.69 7.34 3.92
CA GLU A 206 -7.90 8.49 4.79
C GLU A 206 -6.92 8.52 5.96
N THR A 207 -6.72 7.37 6.63
CA THR A 207 -5.72 7.24 7.70
C THR A 207 -4.33 7.64 7.20
N ALA A 208 -3.92 7.13 6.04
CA ALA A 208 -2.62 7.47 5.49
C ALA A 208 -2.49 8.96 5.13
N GLY A 209 -3.56 9.61 4.66
CA GLY A 209 -3.63 11.05 4.44
C GLY A 209 -3.42 11.84 5.73
N LEU A 210 -4.19 11.51 6.77
CA LEU A 210 -4.11 12.16 8.09
C LEU A 210 -2.73 12.05 8.74
N VAL A 211 -2.09 10.88 8.61
CA VAL A 211 -0.73 10.66 9.12
C VAL A 211 0.28 11.49 8.34
N ARG A 212 0.20 11.48 7.01
CA ARG A 212 1.14 12.22 6.15
C ARG A 212 1.12 13.71 6.40
N GLU A 213 -0.06 14.31 6.64
CA GLU A 213 -0.20 15.73 6.97
C GLU A 213 0.52 16.14 8.27
N ARG A 214 0.67 15.19 9.21
CA ARG A 214 1.29 15.40 10.52
C ARG A 214 2.76 15.00 10.56
N THR A 215 3.20 14.23 9.57
CA THR A 215 4.54 13.63 9.55
C THR A 215 5.57 14.65 9.04
N PRO A 216 6.68 14.90 9.77
CA PRO A 216 7.80 15.69 9.28
C PRO A 216 8.39 15.12 7.99
N ALA A 217 8.91 16.00 7.12
CA ALA A 217 9.41 15.63 5.79
C ALA A 217 10.58 14.63 5.83
N GLU A 218 11.37 14.65 6.89
CA GLU A 218 12.53 13.78 7.09
C GLU A 218 12.17 12.37 7.56
N SER A 219 10.92 12.19 7.99
CA SER A 219 10.41 10.91 8.49
C SER A 219 9.97 10.00 7.35
N ILE A 220 10.04 8.70 7.57
CA ILE A 220 9.68 7.69 6.57
C ILE A 220 8.40 7.00 7.03
N PHE A 221 7.29 7.36 6.40
CA PHE A 221 5.98 6.78 6.66
C PHE A 221 5.70 5.60 5.73
N ALA A 222 5.35 4.44 6.28
CA ALA A 222 5.13 3.20 5.54
C ALA A 222 3.88 2.46 6.00
N ARG A 223 3.26 1.71 5.08
CA ARG A 223 2.32 0.66 5.39
C ARG A 223 3.09 -0.65 5.58
N TYR A 224 3.07 -1.18 6.81
CA TYR A 224 3.85 -2.35 7.19
C TYR A 224 3.12 -3.66 6.87
N GLY A 225 1.80 -3.69 7.01
CA GLY A 225 0.95 -4.84 6.77
C GLY A 225 -0.48 -4.42 6.39
N GLY A 226 -1.44 -5.31 6.50
CA GLY A 226 -2.85 -5.07 6.13
C GLY A 226 -3.41 -3.75 6.66
N GLU A 227 -3.51 -3.62 7.98
CA GLU A 227 -3.96 -2.43 8.70
C GLU A 227 -2.86 -1.79 9.56
N GLU A 228 -1.63 -2.26 9.40
CA GLU A 228 -0.47 -1.84 10.19
C GLU A 228 0.36 -0.80 9.42
N PHE A 229 0.77 0.24 10.12
CA PHE A 229 1.61 1.30 9.60
C PHE A 229 2.82 1.53 10.51
N ALA A 230 3.86 2.13 9.96
CA ALA A 230 5.06 2.49 10.68
C ALA A 230 5.57 3.86 10.27
N LEU A 231 6.20 4.55 11.22
CA LEU A 231 6.86 5.83 11.00
C LEU A 231 8.27 5.79 11.60
N LEU A 232 9.29 5.82 10.74
CA LEU A 232 10.68 5.93 11.15
C LEU A 232 11.06 7.41 11.23
N MET A 233 11.61 7.82 12.35
CA MET A 233 11.88 9.22 12.71
C MET A 233 13.35 9.43 13.03
N PRO A 234 14.19 9.76 12.02
CA PRO A 234 15.58 10.09 12.25
C PRO A 234 15.73 11.31 13.15
N GLU A 235 16.80 11.32 13.95
CA GLU A 235 17.20 12.45 14.80
C GLU A 235 16.11 12.94 15.79
N THR A 236 15.16 12.05 16.13
CA THR A 236 13.99 12.37 16.93
C THR A 236 14.08 11.69 18.30
N PRO A 237 14.09 12.45 19.42
CA PRO A 237 14.06 11.91 20.77
C PRO A 237 12.71 11.25 21.09
N LEU A 238 12.69 10.40 22.13
CA LEU A 238 11.49 9.65 22.51
C LEU A 238 10.29 10.55 22.81
N GLU A 239 10.50 11.66 23.49
CA GLU A 239 9.44 12.60 23.87
C GLU A 239 8.73 13.19 22.64
N ASP A 240 9.49 13.57 21.62
CA ASP A 240 8.97 14.13 20.39
C ASP A 240 8.24 13.05 19.57
N ALA A 241 8.79 11.84 19.55
CA ALA A 241 8.13 10.70 18.88
C ALA A 241 6.80 10.34 19.55
N VAL A 242 6.73 10.36 20.87
CA VAL A 242 5.48 10.14 21.65
C VAL A 242 4.48 11.27 21.41
N THR A 243 4.93 12.52 21.38
CA THR A 243 4.08 13.68 21.10
C THR A 243 3.45 13.58 19.70
N LEU A 244 4.23 13.22 18.70
CA LEU A 244 3.70 13.01 17.34
C LEU A 244 2.74 11.82 17.31
N ALA A 245 3.09 10.71 17.97
CA ALA A 245 2.23 9.54 18.03
C ALA A 245 0.85 9.86 18.66
N GLU A 246 0.81 10.64 19.74
CA GLU A 246 -0.46 11.11 20.34
C GLU A 246 -1.22 12.07 19.43
N SER A 247 -0.54 12.94 18.69
CA SER A 247 -1.18 13.79 17.68
C SER A 247 -1.83 12.96 16.56
N ILE A 248 -1.17 11.91 16.11
CA ILE A 248 -1.70 10.96 15.11
C ILE A 248 -2.92 10.23 15.71
N ARG A 249 -2.80 9.65 16.91
CA ARG A 249 -3.89 8.95 17.58
C ARG A 249 -5.14 9.83 17.71
N ALA A 250 -4.97 11.01 18.29
CA ALA A 250 -6.07 11.97 18.51
C ALA A 250 -6.65 12.48 17.17
N GLY A 251 -5.81 12.68 16.17
CA GLY A 251 -6.24 13.07 14.83
C GLY A 251 -7.12 12.02 14.15
N ILE A 252 -6.77 10.74 14.29
CA ILE A 252 -7.57 9.64 13.75
C ILE A 252 -8.86 9.45 14.55
N GLU A 253 -8.81 9.46 15.89
CA GLU A 253 -10.00 9.35 16.74
C GLU A 253 -11.01 10.48 16.47
N GLY A 254 -10.54 11.71 16.25
CA GLY A 254 -11.38 12.88 16.00
C GLY A 254 -11.88 13.01 14.56
N HIS A 255 -11.35 12.22 13.62
CA HIS A 255 -11.72 12.30 12.21
C HIS A 255 -13.06 11.59 11.92
N GLN A 256 -13.90 12.22 11.11
CA GLN A 256 -15.18 11.65 10.67
C GLN A 256 -15.00 10.82 9.38
N PHE A 257 -14.67 9.55 9.52
CA PHE A 257 -14.63 8.64 8.37
C PHE A 257 -16.05 8.37 7.89
N THR A 258 -16.42 8.91 6.72
CA THR A 258 -17.76 8.74 6.16
C THR A 258 -17.68 8.05 4.82
N PHE A 259 -18.33 6.88 4.71
CA PHE A 259 -18.39 6.09 3.48
C PHE A 259 -19.85 5.70 3.19
N ASP A 260 -20.34 6.00 1.98
CA ASP A 260 -21.74 5.78 1.57
C ASP A 260 -22.77 6.32 2.59
N GLY A 261 -22.48 7.50 3.16
CA GLY A 261 -23.35 8.14 4.16
C GLY A 261 -23.29 7.55 5.58
N HIS A 262 -22.45 6.53 5.82
CA HIS A 262 -22.27 5.91 7.11
C HIS A 262 -21.01 6.42 7.80
N LEU A 263 -21.13 6.83 9.06
CA LEU A 263 -19.98 7.18 9.89
C LEU A 263 -19.33 5.90 10.43
N ILE A 264 -18.02 5.76 10.18
CA ILE A 264 -17.21 4.62 10.63
C ILE A 264 -16.30 5.09 11.77
N PRO A 265 -16.51 4.63 13.01
CA PRO A 265 -15.60 4.97 14.11
C PRO A 265 -14.28 4.22 13.95
N VAL A 266 -13.17 4.95 13.95
CA VAL A 266 -11.82 4.41 13.81
C VAL A 266 -10.94 4.94 14.91
N THR A 267 -10.19 4.04 15.57
CA THR A 267 -9.13 4.37 16.51
C THR A 267 -7.85 3.60 16.17
N VAL A 268 -6.75 3.98 16.76
CA VAL A 268 -5.45 3.33 16.57
C VAL A 268 -4.77 3.05 17.90
N SER A 269 -4.14 1.89 17.98
CA SER A 269 -3.17 1.57 19.02
C SER A 269 -1.76 1.81 18.48
N ILE A 270 -0.89 2.41 19.29
CA ILE A 270 0.44 2.86 18.86
C ILE A 270 1.51 2.38 19.84
N GLY A 271 2.60 1.82 19.31
CA GLY A 271 3.82 1.53 20.04
C GLY A 271 4.96 2.43 19.56
N VAL A 272 5.68 3.05 20.49
CA VAL A 272 6.82 3.92 20.23
C VAL A 272 8.08 3.32 20.83
N ALA A 273 9.13 3.20 20.04
CA ALA A 273 10.44 2.74 20.49
C ALA A 273 11.54 3.71 20.06
N LEU A 274 12.60 3.78 20.87
CA LEU A 274 13.85 4.45 20.51
C LEU A 274 14.93 3.41 20.24
N ALA A 275 15.73 3.61 19.20
CA ALA A 275 16.87 2.74 18.91
C ALA A 275 17.87 2.79 20.06
N SER A 276 18.37 1.62 20.45
CA SER A 276 19.46 1.50 21.40
C SER A 276 20.76 1.04 20.71
N GLU A 277 21.90 1.26 21.33
CA GLU A 277 23.19 0.82 20.80
C GLU A 277 23.30 -0.70 20.63
N ALA A 278 22.49 -1.45 21.39
CA ALA A 278 22.44 -2.90 21.32
C ALA A 278 21.71 -3.43 20.07
N MET A 279 20.84 -2.63 19.47
CA MET A 279 20.05 -3.04 18.28
C MET A 279 20.94 -3.03 17.04
N GLN A 280 21.09 -4.18 16.37
CA GLN A 280 21.98 -4.35 15.22
C GLN A 280 21.19 -4.39 13.90
N THR A 281 19.93 -4.83 13.93
CA THR A 281 19.11 -5.12 12.77
C THR A 281 17.77 -4.38 12.82
N ALA A 282 17.14 -4.22 11.66
CA ALA A 282 15.80 -3.68 11.55
C ALA A 282 14.78 -4.52 12.34
N ASP A 283 14.91 -5.85 12.30
CA ASP A 283 13.99 -6.76 12.99
C ASP A 283 14.01 -6.59 14.51
N GLU A 284 15.19 -6.35 15.11
CA GLU A 284 15.30 -6.08 16.55
C GLU A 284 14.58 -4.78 16.92
N PHE A 285 14.72 -3.73 16.13
CA PHE A 285 14.07 -2.46 16.39
C PHE A 285 12.55 -2.54 16.20
N ILE A 286 12.10 -3.17 15.12
CA ILE A 286 10.68 -3.43 14.85
C ILE A 286 10.07 -4.25 15.99
N LYS A 287 10.73 -5.29 16.45
CA LYS A 287 10.25 -6.14 17.55
C LYS A 287 9.98 -5.35 18.83
N VAL A 288 10.86 -4.40 19.19
CA VAL A 288 10.66 -3.58 20.40
C VAL A 288 9.43 -2.68 20.23
N SER A 289 9.28 -2.03 19.07
CA SER A 289 8.11 -1.19 18.78
C SER A 289 6.80 -2.01 18.74
N ASP A 290 6.85 -3.21 18.17
CA ASP A 290 5.71 -4.14 18.12
C ASP A 290 5.28 -4.63 19.53
N GLN A 291 6.23 -4.89 20.43
CA GLN A 291 5.93 -5.20 21.82
C GLN A 291 5.16 -4.07 22.53
N LYS A 292 5.50 -2.82 22.24
CA LYS A 292 4.78 -1.64 22.77
C LYS A 292 3.39 -1.52 22.14
N LEU A 293 3.27 -1.75 20.82
CA LEU A 293 1.99 -1.80 20.13
C LEU A 293 1.08 -2.90 20.71
N TYR A 294 1.64 -4.09 20.96
CA TYR A 294 0.93 -5.17 21.62
C TYR A 294 0.42 -4.76 23.02
N ALA A 295 1.26 -4.08 23.82
CA ALA A 295 0.86 -3.56 25.12
C ALA A 295 -0.28 -2.51 25.00
N ALA A 296 -0.24 -1.64 23.97
CA ALA A 296 -1.30 -0.68 23.70
C ALA A 296 -2.63 -1.40 23.39
N LYS A 297 -2.62 -2.41 22.52
CA LYS A 297 -3.79 -3.23 22.17
C LYS A 297 -4.40 -3.94 23.40
N HIS A 298 -3.56 -4.52 24.26
CA HIS A 298 -4.01 -5.24 25.46
C HIS A 298 -4.37 -4.31 26.62
N GLY A 299 -3.81 -3.11 26.65
CA GLY A 299 -4.14 -2.09 27.66
C GLY A 299 -5.49 -1.41 27.47
N GLY A 300 -6.28 -1.79 26.45
CA GLY A 300 -7.62 -1.24 26.16
C GLY A 300 -7.70 -0.46 24.85
N ARG A 301 -6.67 -0.55 24.00
CA ARG A 301 -6.61 0.12 22.68
C ARG A 301 -6.63 1.64 22.73
N ASN A 302 -6.71 2.29 21.57
CA ASN A 302 -6.79 3.75 21.40
C ASN A 302 -5.82 4.50 22.32
N ARG A 303 -4.53 4.11 22.28
CA ARG A 303 -3.47 4.69 23.13
C ARG A 303 -2.09 4.56 22.54
N VAL A 304 -1.20 5.36 23.06
CA VAL A 304 0.24 5.26 22.83
C VAL A 304 0.91 4.56 24.01
N VAL A 305 1.86 3.66 23.73
CA VAL A 305 2.78 3.04 24.70
C VAL A 305 4.21 3.23 24.21
N SER A 306 5.10 3.72 25.08
CA SER A 306 6.51 3.98 24.76
C SER A 306 7.45 3.26 25.72
#